data_528f29cbe57822d872d05eb4ed09148e
#
_entry.id   528f29cbe57822d872d05eb4ed09148e
#
_cell.length_a   1.000
_cell.length_b   1.000
_cell.length_c   1.000
_cell.angle_alpha   90.00
_cell.angle_beta   90.00
_cell.angle_gamma   90.00
#
_symmetry.space_group_name_H-M   'P 1'
#
loop_
_entity.id
_entity.type
_entity.pdbx_description
1 polymer ?
#
loop_
_entity_poly.entity_id
_entity_poly.type
_entity_poly.pdbx_seq_one_letter_code
_entity_poly.pdbx_strand_id
1 'polypeptide(L)' 'MAQVYATLIIKGKKTINDVPVRIREQVKEVLRDLGLDELAVEK' A
#
# COMPACT_ATOMS: atom_id res chain seq x y z
N MET A 1 -0.84 11.24 2.36
CA MET A 1 0.03 10.62 1.33
C MET A 1 -0.12 9.12 1.20
N ALA A 2 -0.44 8.43 2.29
CA ALA A 2 -0.61 6.98 2.23
C ALA A 2 -1.71 6.56 1.26
N GLN A 3 -2.79 7.33 1.17
CA GLN A 3 -3.87 7.01 0.24
C GLN A 3 -3.44 7.07 -1.22
N VAL A 4 -2.53 7.97 -1.53
CA VAL A 4 -2.02 8.08 -2.91
C VAL A 4 -1.25 6.82 -3.26
N TYR A 5 -0.38 6.37 -2.38
CA TYR A 5 0.37 5.14 -2.61
C TYR A 5 -0.54 3.92 -2.67
N ALA A 6 -1.52 3.85 -1.77
CA ALA A 6 -2.46 2.74 -1.79
C ALA A 6 -3.19 2.68 -3.12
N THR A 7 -3.62 3.82 -3.65
CA THR A 7 -4.28 3.89 -4.94
C THR A 7 -3.38 3.37 -6.06
N LEU A 8 -2.11 3.76 -6.04
CA LEU A 8 -1.16 3.31 -7.05
C LEU A 8 -0.93 1.80 -6.98
N ILE A 9 -0.92 1.26 -5.78
CA ILE A 9 -0.78 -0.18 -5.57
C ILE A 9 -2.01 -0.92 -6.11
N ILE A 10 -3.19 -0.39 -5.82
CA ILE A 10 -4.44 -0.99 -6.31
C ILE A 10 -4.47 -1.02 -7.83
N LYS A 11 -3.96 0.03 -8.45
CA LYS A 11 -3.92 0.11 -9.91
C LYS A 11 -2.79 -0.70 -10.52
N GLY A 12 -1.93 -1.27 -9.69
CA GLY A 12 -0.81 -2.07 -10.17
C GLY A 12 0.36 -1.26 -10.70
N LYS A 13 0.39 0.04 -10.41
CA LYS A 13 1.47 0.91 -10.90
C LYS A 13 2.67 0.90 -9.96
N LYS A 14 2.45 0.57 -8.69
CA LYS A 14 3.51 0.46 -7.71
C LYS A 14 3.24 -0.73 -6.80
N THR A 15 4.28 -1.15 -6.09
CA THR A 15 4.16 -2.22 -5.11
C THR A 15 4.44 -1.67 -3.73
N ILE A 16 4.14 -2.46 -2.69
CA ILE A 16 4.40 -2.05 -1.32
C ILE A 16 5.89 -1.78 -1.10
N ASN A 17 6.77 -2.45 -1.84
CA ASN A 17 8.20 -2.24 -1.72
C ASN A 17 8.66 -0.91 -2.31
N ASP A 18 7.86 -0.31 -3.19
CA ASP A 18 8.15 1.01 -3.76
C ASP A 18 7.78 2.14 -2.80
N VAL A 19 7.04 1.83 -1.74
CA VAL A 19 6.61 2.81 -0.76
C VAL A 19 7.74 3.07 0.24
N PRO A 20 8.06 4.35 0.55
CA PRO A 20 9.04 4.65 1.58
C PRO A 20 8.70 3.93 2.89
N VAL A 21 9.72 3.43 3.55
CA VAL A 21 9.54 2.62 4.75
C VAL A 21 8.77 3.38 5.85
N ARG A 22 8.91 4.70 5.88
CA ARG A 22 8.27 5.54 6.90
C ARG A 22 6.75 5.51 6.83
N ILE A 23 6.21 5.40 5.62
CA ILE A 23 4.76 5.44 5.41
C ILE A 23 4.21 4.09 4.99
N ARG A 24 5.06 3.09 4.89
CA ARG A 24 4.64 1.76 4.46
C ARG A 24 3.57 1.19 5.37
N GLU A 25 3.72 1.35 6.68
CA GLU A 25 2.73 0.85 7.62
C GLU A 25 1.38 1.54 7.46
N GLN A 26 1.40 2.84 7.20
CA GLN A 26 0.17 3.60 6.96
C GLN A 26 -0.52 3.11 5.68
N VAL A 27 0.26 2.85 4.65
CA VAL A 27 -0.28 2.31 3.40
C VAL A 27 -0.91 0.93 3.64
N LYS A 28 -0.25 0.10 4.42
CA LYS A 28 -0.78 -1.22 4.77
C LYS A 28 -2.11 -1.09 5.51
N GLU A 29 -2.21 -0.13 6.42
CA GLU A 29 -3.47 0.10 7.13
C GLU A 29 -4.58 0.51 6.20
N VAL A 30 -4.29 1.42 5.27
CA VAL A 30 -5.28 1.86 4.29
C VAL A 30 -5.76 0.66 3.47
N LEU A 31 -4.84 -0.15 2.99
CA LEU A 31 -5.19 -1.33 2.19
C LEU A 31 -6.03 -2.32 3.00
N ARG A 32 -5.69 -2.49 4.27
CA ARG A 32 -6.44 -3.39 5.15
C ARG A 32 -7.86 -2.89 5.37
N ASP A 33 -8.01 -1.58 5.60
CA ASP A 33 -9.32 -0.97 5.80
C ASP A 33 -10.23 -1.15 4.59
N LEU A 34 -9.63 -1.22 3.40
CA LEU A 34 -10.37 -1.43 2.17
C LEU A 34 -10.57 -2.92 1.86
N GLY A 35 -10.09 -3.82 2.74
CA GLY A 35 -10.17 -5.25 2.50
C GLY A 35 -9.17 -5.73 1.47
N LEU A 36 -8.12 -4.97 1.20
CA LEU A 36 -7.14 -5.27 0.17
C LEU A 36 -5.77 -5.57 0.79
N ASP A 37 -5.75 -6.13 1.98
CA ASP A 37 -4.52 -6.42 2.69
C ASP A 37 -3.61 -7.38 1.92
N GLU A 38 -4.15 -8.15 0.98
CA GLU A 38 -3.33 -8.99 0.11
C GLU A 38 -2.32 -8.18 -0.68
N LEU A 39 -2.66 -6.93 -1.02
CA LEU A 39 -1.78 -6.06 -1.77
C LEU A 39 -0.66 -5.47 -0.91
N ALA A 40 -0.77 -5.61 0.39
CA ALA A 40 0.23 -5.09 1.33
C ALA A 40 1.29 -6.14 1.67
N VAL A 41 1.27 -7.29 1.03
CA VAL A 41 2.25 -8.35 1.28
C VAL A 41 3.57 -8.00 0.63
N GLU A 42 4.62 -8.03 1.42
CA GLU A 42 5.99 -7.86 0.93
C GLU A 42 6.56 -9.20 0.52
N LYS A 43 7.21 -9.23 -0.61
CA LYS A 43 7.91 -10.42 -1.07
C LYS A 43 9.38 -10.19 -1.15
#